data_7f5d7bedaa0566f3c23a85bc783ccd4a
#
_entry.id   7f5d7bedaa0566f3c23a85bc783ccd4a
#
_cell.length_a   1.000
_cell.length_b   1.000
_cell.length_c   1.000
_cell.angle_alpha   90.00
_cell.angle_beta   90.00
_cell.angle_gamma   90.00
#
_symmetry.space_group_name_H-M   'P 1'
#
loop_
_entity.id
_entity.type
_entity.pdbx_description
1 polymer ?
#
loop_
_entity_poly.entity_id
_entity_poly.type
_entity_poly.pdbx_seq_one_letter_code
_entity_poly.pdbx_strand_id
1 'polypeptide(L)'
;MLETTGSIGSEMISDSDSQSSSSSNCSSMRSSNADHAAEEHRCLAILHGHEGNVISLALAGDMLYSGSDCGDIQAWKNNPQFRKAMKFGSGEGSVKSLVVVDDKVISAHQDCKIRVWRKSKGKSNRLHQLVISMPSMKAFLINFLTPNNNYVQVRRQCEKALWTDHHDAVSVLAVGTDVLYSGSWDKSIKVWRLSDFKCLESLTSHIDAVNALAVDWKQGLLYSGSADATIKVWQRHYSNPPATHTLITTLEEAKKSPVNALALSPDAEVLYSGASNKTITVWKRLELRGGCKHMVPAGLLRGHRLAVLCLSTIADLLISGSADKTIRIWRRGATDGLHSSVSLLQGHKGPVKSLCTSADTTRMGFMVYSGSMDCDVRVWWIPPDQEREAENLTSDGSQESPPPSVRWSNNNNHHPSNMMSLPSL
;
A
#
# COMPACT_ATOMS: atom_id res chain seq x y z
N MET A 1 21.01 -46.32 -38.68
CA MET A 1 22.47 -46.57 -38.64
C MET A 1 22.97 -45.95 -37.39
N LEU A 2 23.21 -46.80 -36.41
CA LEU A 2 24.37 -46.98 -35.53
C LEU A 2 24.61 -45.79 -34.57
N GLU A 3 24.23 -45.90 -33.27
CA GLU A 3 24.93 -46.54 -32.13
C GLU A 3 26.33 -45.99 -31.90
N THR A 4 26.56 -45.47 -30.67
CA THR A 4 27.29 -46.11 -29.54
C THR A 4 27.36 -45.13 -28.37
N THR A 5 26.78 -45.41 -27.24
CA THR A 5 27.22 -46.01 -25.96
C THR A 5 28.57 -45.52 -25.40
N GLY A 6 28.56 -45.13 -24.15
CA GLY A 6 29.74 -44.91 -23.32
C GLY A 6 29.37 -44.57 -21.84
N SER A 7 29.19 -45.62 -21.05
CA SER A 7 29.07 -45.62 -19.59
C SER A 7 30.42 -45.94 -18.97
N ILE A 8 30.78 -45.25 -17.87
CA ILE A 8 31.75 -45.66 -16.80
C ILE A 8 31.52 -44.60 -15.69
N GLY A 9 31.25 -44.84 -14.39
CA GLY A 9 31.62 -45.93 -13.53
C GLY A 9 31.85 -45.27 -12.14
N SER A 10 31.19 -45.82 -11.17
CA SER A 10 31.20 -45.53 -9.75
C SER A 10 32.59 -45.54 -9.10
N GLU A 11 32.80 -44.74 -8.09
CA GLU A 11 33.52 -45.16 -6.87
C GLU A 11 33.03 -44.42 -5.62
N MET A 12 32.58 -45.24 -4.67
CA MET A 12 32.39 -44.89 -3.26
C MET A 12 33.73 -44.98 -2.51
N ILE A 13 33.98 -44.03 -1.63
CA ILE A 13 34.85 -44.29 -0.45
C ILE A 13 34.15 -43.75 0.78
N SER A 14 33.77 -44.63 1.65
CA SER A 14 33.46 -44.44 3.06
C SER A 14 34.76 -44.37 3.84
N ASP A 15 34.82 -43.43 4.81
CA ASP A 15 35.53 -43.73 6.05
C ASP A 15 34.96 -42.88 7.22
N SER A 16 34.66 -43.59 8.26
CA SER A 16 34.31 -43.24 9.60
C SER A 16 35.57 -42.81 10.39
N ASP A 17 35.44 -41.84 11.33
CA ASP A 17 35.75 -42.08 12.72
C ASP A 17 35.71 -40.78 13.60
N SER A 18 34.92 -40.93 14.65
CA SER A 18 35.13 -40.70 16.10
C SER A 18 35.58 -39.35 16.66
N GLN A 19 34.65 -38.84 17.44
CA GLN A 19 34.72 -38.35 18.80
C GLN A 19 35.97 -37.58 19.29
N SER A 20 35.73 -36.33 19.75
CA SER A 20 36.15 -36.01 21.13
C SER A 20 35.45 -34.74 21.65
N SER A 21 34.81 -34.90 22.77
CA SER A 21 34.27 -33.92 23.68
C SER A 21 35.37 -33.08 24.33
N SER A 22 35.18 -31.77 24.43
CA SER A 22 35.79 -31.00 25.50
C SER A 22 34.88 -29.84 25.91
N SER A 23 34.28 -30.03 27.06
CA SER A 23 33.65 -29.02 27.88
C SER A 23 34.72 -28.05 28.41
N SER A 24 34.53 -26.78 28.24
CA SER A 24 35.18 -25.77 29.07
C SER A 24 34.14 -24.77 29.58
N ASN A 25 33.85 -24.93 30.87
CA ASN A 25 33.24 -23.93 31.72
C ASN A 25 34.05 -22.63 31.67
N CYS A 26 33.41 -21.53 31.46
CA CYS A 26 33.92 -20.25 31.91
C CYS A 26 32.81 -19.48 32.63
N SER A 27 33.09 -19.24 33.87
CA SER A 27 32.30 -18.63 34.90
C SER A 27 31.99 -17.17 34.65
N SER A 28 30.80 -16.82 35.02
CA SER A 28 30.20 -15.54 35.35
C SER A 28 31.15 -14.39 35.72
N MET A 29 30.97 -13.27 34.99
CA MET A 29 31.07 -11.95 35.61
C MET A 29 29.75 -11.22 35.32
N ARG A 30 28.96 -11.03 36.36
CA ARG A 30 27.82 -10.12 36.38
C ARG A 30 28.36 -8.70 36.30
N SER A 31 28.08 -8.03 35.22
CA SER A 31 28.11 -6.58 35.12
C SER A 31 26.65 -6.13 35.04
N SER A 32 26.19 -5.52 36.11
CA SER A 32 24.94 -4.81 36.22
C SER A 32 25.06 -3.49 35.43
N ASN A 33 24.59 -3.46 34.19
CA ASN A 33 24.27 -2.22 33.50
C ASN A 33 22.81 -2.31 33.07
N ALA A 34 22.06 -1.30 33.46
CA ALA A 34 20.63 -1.15 33.22
C ALA A 34 20.28 -1.33 31.74
N ASP A 35 19.46 -2.32 31.52
CA ASP A 35 18.86 -2.62 30.21
C ASP A 35 17.85 -1.52 29.80
N HIS A 36 18.32 -0.50 29.12
CA HIS A 36 17.52 0.16 28.10
C HIS A 36 17.66 -0.70 26.83
N ALA A 37 17.00 -1.86 26.81
CA ALA A 37 16.82 -2.60 25.58
C ALA A 37 15.94 -1.75 24.67
N ALA A 38 16.53 -1.16 23.62
CA ALA A 38 15.80 -0.60 22.50
C ALA A 38 14.76 -1.64 22.07
N GLU A 39 13.48 -1.29 22.10
CA GLU A 39 12.40 -2.21 21.70
C GLU A 39 12.56 -2.54 20.22
N GLU A 40 13.14 -3.72 19.96
CA GLU A 40 13.37 -4.19 18.60
C GLU A 40 12.04 -4.54 17.91
N HIS A 41 11.98 -4.31 16.61
CA HIS A 41 10.89 -4.70 15.73
C HIS A 41 10.64 -6.22 15.82
N ARG A 42 9.42 -6.62 16.18
CA ARG A 42 9.10 -8.04 16.47
C ARG A 42 8.10 -8.59 15.46
N CYS A 43 8.38 -9.82 14.99
CA CYS A 43 7.36 -10.63 14.33
C CYS A 43 6.44 -11.21 15.41
N LEU A 44 5.19 -10.73 15.46
CA LEU A 44 4.21 -11.14 16.47
C LEU A 44 3.54 -12.45 16.12
N ALA A 45 3.27 -12.68 14.85
CA ALA A 45 2.55 -13.86 14.38
C ALA A 45 2.91 -14.22 12.95
N ILE A 46 2.78 -15.51 12.64
CA ILE A 46 2.82 -16.06 11.30
C ILE A 46 1.47 -16.76 11.08
N LEU A 47 0.73 -16.30 10.08
CA LEU A 47 -0.60 -16.82 9.77
C LEU A 47 -0.47 -17.81 8.62
N HIS A 48 -0.50 -19.08 8.95
CA HIS A 48 -0.48 -20.19 8.00
C HIS A 48 -1.90 -20.56 7.59
N GLY A 49 -2.14 -20.87 6.32
CA GLY A 49 -3.44 -21.38 5.92
C GLY A 49 -3.79 -21.23 4.46
N HIS A 50 -3.03 -20.47 3.69
CA HIS A 50 -3.13 -20.49 2.24
C HIS A 50 -2.34 -21.69 1.67
N GLU A 51 -2.92 -22.33 0.66
CA GLU A 51 -2.25 -23.38 -0.12
C GLU A 51 -1.38 -22.78 -1.23
N GLY A 52 -1.67 -21.54 -1.62
CA GLY A 52 -0.96 -20.79 -2.64
C GLY A 52 -0.34 -19.50 -2.13
N ASN A 53 0.38 -18.82 -3.01
CA ASN A 53 1.07 -17.58 -2.75
C ASN A 53 0.10 -16.47 -2.30
N VAL A 54 0.43 -15.73 -1.26
CA VAL A 54 -0.36 -14.57 -0.81
C VAL A 54 -0.01 -13.36 -1.68
N ILE A 55 -0.98 -12.91 -2.48
CA ILE A 55 -0.79 -11.86 -3.47
C ILE A 55 -1.32 -10.52 -2.99
N SER A 56 -2.39 -10.52 -2.18
CA SER A 56 -3.06 -9.30 -1.74
C SER A 56 -3.51 -9.35 -0.30
N LEU A 57 -3.48 -8.19 0.36
CA LEU A 57 -3.95 -7.98 1.73
C LEU A 57 -4.87 -6.76 1.77
N ALA A 58 -5.87 -6.81 2.63
CA ALA A 58 -6.69 -5.66 2.98
C ALA A 58 -7.11 -5.72 4.45
N LEU A 59 -7.12 -4.59 5.12
CA LEU A 59 -7.50 -4.47 6.53
C LEU A 59 -8.79 -3.64 6.65
N ALA A 60 -9.72 -4.09 7.49
CA ALA A 60 -10.93 -3.35 7.80
C ALA A 60 -11.33 -3.57 9.27
N GLY A 61 -11.17 -2.55 10.10
CA GLY A 61 -11.39 -2.65 11.53
C GLY A 61 -10.55 -3.78 12.14
N ASP A 62 -11.21 -4.75 12.75
CA ASP A 62 -10.60 -5.91 13.40
C ASP A 62 -10.39 -7.12 12.46
N MET A 63 -10.62 -6.96 11.16
CA MET A 63 -10.52 -8.04 10.18
C MET A 63 -9.41 -7.78 9.18
N LEU A 64 -8.49 -8.74 9.06
CA LEU A 64 -7.50 -8.82 7.98
C LEU A 64 -8.02 -9.80 6.93
N TYR A 65 -7.94 -9.42 5.68
CA TYR A 65 -8.26 -10.27 4.52
C TYR A 65 -7.00 -10.52 3.71
N SER A 66 -6.79 -11.77 3.32
CA SER A 66 -5.68 -12.18 2.47
C SER A 66 -6.19 -12.96 1.26
N GLY A 67 -5.71 -12.61 0.09
CA GLY A 67 -6.06 -13.27 -1.17
C GLY A 67 -4.87 -13.98 -1.78
N SER A 68 -5.11 -15.20 -2.29
CA SER A 68 -4.06 -16.04 -2.87
C SER A 68 -4.15 -16.18 -4.39
N ASP A 69 -3.10 -16.71 -4.98
CA ASP A 69 -3.06 -17.08 -6.39
C ASP A 69 -3.93 -18.31 -6.73
N CYS A 70 -4.31 -19.11 -5.73
CA CYS A 70 -5.30 -20.19 -5.87
C CYS A 70 -6.74 -19.68 -5.93
N GLY A 71 -6.97 -18.36 -5.82
CA GLY A 71 -8.31 -17.75 -5.93
C GLY A 71 -9.11 -17.74 -4.64
N ASP A 72 -8.57 -18.20 -3.52
CA ASP A 72 -9.21 -18.15 -2.22
C ASP A 72 -8.90 -16.84 -1.46
N ILE A 73 -9.88 -16.41 -0.67
CA ILE A 73 -9.74 -15.30 0.25
C ILE A 73 -9.92 -15.83 1.67
N GLN A 74 -8.99 -15.49 2.54
CA GLN A 74 -9.08 -15.83 3.95
C GLN A 74 -9.29 -14.57 4.78
N ALA A 75 -10.16 -14.68 5.77
CA ALA A 75 -10.40 -13.66 6.77
C ALA A 75 -9.78 -14.08 8.09
N TRP A 76 -9.07 -13.16 8.73
CA TRP A 76 -8.39 -13.34 10.00
C TRP A 76 -8.91 -12.30 10.97
N LYS A 77 -9.22 -12.72 12.18
CA LYS A 77 -9.62 -11.78 13.21
C LYS A 77 -8.37 -11.18 13.83
N ASN A 78 -8.23 -9.86 13.72
CA ASN A 78 -7.11 -9.10 14.27
C ASN A 78 -7.28 -8.93 15.79
N ASN A 79 -7.23 -10.06 16.51
CA ASN A 79 -7.16 -10.10 17.97
C ASN A 79 -5.78 -10.64 18.38
N PRO A 80 -5.38 -10.61 19.65
CA PRO A 80 -4.06 -11.07 20.08
C PRO A 80 -3.66 -12.47 19.59
N GLN A 81 -4.61 -13.30 19.20
CA GLN A 81 -4.37 -14.67 18.74
C GLN A 81 -4.46 -14.85 17.22
N PHE A 82 -4.81 -13.81 16.45
CA PHE A 82 -4.93 -13.84 14.99
C PHE A 82 -5.63 -15.11 14.46
N ARG A 83 -6.78 -15.44 15.02
CA ARG A 83 -7.49 -16.68 14.67
C ARG A 83 -8.03 -16.58 13.25
N LYS A 84 -7.81 -17.64 12.46
CA LYS A 84 -8.47 -17.83 11.17
C LYS A 84 -9.98 -17.85 11.37
N ALA A 85 -10.64 -16.84 10.82
CA ALA A 85 -12.09 -16.74 10.96
C ALA A 85 -12.79 -17.57 9.89
N MET A 86 -12.35 -17.49 8.62
CA MET A 86 -12.99 -18.17 7.51
C MET A 86 -12.20 -18.12 6.21
N LYS A 87 -12.45 -19.11 5.34
CA LYS A 87 -12.07 -19.15 3.93
C LYS A 87 -13.32 -18.95 3.07
N PHE A 88 -13.27 -18.06 2.08
CA PHE A 88 -14.32 -17.85 1.10
C PHE A 88 -13.69 -17.54 -0.27
N GLY A 89 -14.52 -17.42 -1.30
CA GLY A 89 -14.03 -17.38 -2.67
C GLY A 89 -13.95 -18.79 -3.25
N SER A 90 -14.21 -18.92 -4.52
CA SER A 90 -14.17 -20.19 -5.23
C SER A 90 -13.11 -20.11 -6.29
N GLY A 91 -11.95 -20.63 -6.06
CA GLY A 91 -10.87 -21.03 -6.97
C GLY A 91 -10.81 -20.55 -8.42
N GLU A 92 -11.65 -19.63 -8.84
CA GLU A 92 -11.69 -19.13 -10.22
C GLU A 92 -10.73 -17.95 -10.38
N GLY A 93 -9.46 -18.26 -10.59
CA GLY A 93 -8.43 -17.30 -10.91
C GLY A 93 -7.83 -16.56 -9.69
N SER A 94 -6.53 -16.31 -9.76
CA SER A 94 -5.72 -15.64 -8.73
C SER A 94 -6.34 -14.32 -8.26
N VAL A 95 -6.37 -14.09 -6.93
CA VAL A 95 -6.81 -12.82 -6.32
C VAL A 95 -5.64 -11.82 -6.36
N LYS A 96 -5.69 -10.85 -7.27
CA LYS A 96 -4.60 -9.88 -7.50
C LYS A 96 -4.65 -8.71 -6.53
N SER A 97 -5.85 -8.24 -6.18
CA SER A 97 -6.02 -7.09 -5.29
C SER A 97 -7.28 -7.23 -4.45
N LEU A 98 -7.22 -6.75 -3.22
CA LEU A 98 -8.34 -6.69 -2.28
C LEU A 98 -8.48 -5.26 -1.76
N VAL A 99 -9.72 -4.80 -1.67
CA VAL A 99 -10.09 -3.59 -0.95
C VAL A 99 -11.36 -3.83 -0.13
N VAL A 100 -11.54 -3.09 0.94
CA VAL A 100 -12.74 -3.16 1.75
C VAL A 100 -13.42 -1.80 1.79
N VAL A 101 -14.72 -1.79 1.55
CA VAL A 101 -15.56 -0.59 1.59
C VAL A 101 -16.81 -0.93 2.40
N ASP A 102 -17.00 -0.26 3.53
CA ASP A 102 -18.07 -0.53 4.48
C ASP A 102 -18.12 -2.01 4.91
N ASP A 103 -19.21 -2.71 4.60
CA ASP A 103 -19.43 -4.14 4.88
C ASP A 103 -19.05 -5.07 3.70
N LYS A 104 -18.45 -4.51 2.64
CA LYS A 104 -18.13 -5.23 1.41
C LYS A 104 -16.64 -5.43 1.25
N VAL A 105 -16.25 -6.64 0.92
CA VAL A 105 -14.91 -6.97 0.42
C VAL A 105 -14.98 -7.01 -1.10
N ILE A 106 -14.08 -6.33 -1.78
CA ILE A 106 -14.03 -6.28 -3.24
C ILE A 106 -12.70 -6.89 -3.67
N SER A 107 -12.76 -7.87 -4.57
CA SER A 107 -11.59 -8.61 -5.04
C SER A 107 -11.45 -8.51 -6.56
N ALA A 108 -10.23 -8.24 -7.02
CA ALA A 108 -9.84 -8.27 -8.42
C ALA A 108 -9.13 -9.59 -8.75
N HIS A 109 -9.42 -10.12 -9.92
CA HIS A 109 -8.99 -11.46 -10.28
C HIS A 109 -8.26 -11.54 -11.63
N GLN A 110 -7.50 -12.63 -11.77
CA GLN A 110 -6.81 -13.00 -13.02
C GLN A 110 -7.79 -13.26 -14.18
N ASP A 111 -9.01 -13.70 -13.90
CA ASP A 111 -10.07 -13.98 -14.89
C ASP A 111 -10.78 -12.72 -15.40
N CYS A 112 -10.16 -11.56 -15.29
CA CYS A 112 -10.66 -10.25 -15.73
C CYS A 112 -11.89 -9.75 -14.96
N LYS A 113 -12.28 -10.43 -13.87
CA LYS A 113 -13.48 -10.08 -13.09
C LYS A 113 -13.13 -9.39 -11.78
N ILE A 114 -14.08 -8.57 -11.35
CA ILE A 114 -14.10 -7.97 -10.02
C ILE A 114 -15.30 -8.55 -9.29
N ARG A 115 -15.09 -9.06 -8.08
CA ARG A 115 -16.14 -9.69 -7.27
C ARG A 115 -16.38 -8.91 -6.00
N VAL A 116 -17.64 -8.74 -5.64
CA VAL A 116 -18.08 -8.05 -4.42
C VAL A 116 -18.71 -9.06 -3.48
N TRP A 117 -18.16 -9.14 -2.28
CA TRP A 117 -18.56 -10.04 -1.22
C TRP A 117 -19.14 -9.22 -0.07
N ARG A 118 -20.23 -9.66 0.52
CA ARG A 118 -20.85 -9.03 1.69
C ARG A 118 -20.86 -9.98 2.87
N LYS A 119 -20.60 -9.44 4.05
CA LYS A 119 -20.75 -10.20 5.30
C LYS A 119 -22.22 -10.60 5.52
N SER A 120 -22.47 -11.89 5.70
CA SER A 120 -23.82 -12.42 5.96
C SER A 120 -24.28 -12.01 7.36
N LYS A 121 -25.50 -11.46 7.47
CA LYS A 121 -26.13 -11.10 8.76
C LYS A 121 -26.85 -12.26 9.44
N GLY A 122 -26.88 -13.47 8.86
CA GLY A 122 -27.63 -14.62 9.35
C GLY A 122 -26.79 -15.66 10.09
N LYS A 123 -27.49 -16.65 10.73
CA LYS A 123 -26.87 -17.82 11.39
C LYS A 123 -26.18 -18.82 10.43
N SER A 124 -26.03 -18.45 9.15
CA SER A 124 -25.32 -19.24 8.14
C SER A 124 -23.83 -19.28 8.45
N ASN A 125 -23.24 -20.47 8.37
CA ASN A 125 -21.79 -20.70 8.51
C ASN A 125 -20.93 -19.99 7.44
N ARG A 126 -21.54 -19.29 6.46
CA ARG A 126 -20.86 -18.51 5.42
C ARG A 126 -20.85 -17.05 5.82
N LEU A 127 -19.72 -16.58 6.36
CA LEU A 127 -19.54 -15.16 6.76
C LEU A 127 -19.59 -14.19 5.58
N HIS A 128 -19.23 -14.60 4.36
CA HIS A 128 -19.24 -13.76 3.17
C HIS A 128 -19.94 -14.47 2.01
N GLN A 129 -20.83 -13.75 1.33
CA GLN A 129 -21.53 -14.20 0.15
C GLN A 129 -21.18 -13.32 -1.05
N LEU A 130 -21.00 -13.92 -2.21
CA LEU A 130 -20.85 -13.22 -3.47
C LEU A 130 -22.15 -12.49 -3.80
N VAL A 131 -22.08 -11.16 -3.93
CA VAL A 131 -23.23 -10.31 -4.26
C VAL A 131 -23.25 -9.99 -5.74
N ILE A 132 -22.09 -9.60 -6.29
CA ILE A 132 -21.93 -9.17 -7.68
C ILE A 132 -20.59 -9.68 -8.21
N SER A 133 -20.60 -10.08 -9.47
CA SER A 133 -19.40 -10.26 -10.28
C SER A 133 -19.47 -9.29 -11.45
N MET A 134 -18.47 -8.46 -11.62
CA MET A 134 -18.38 -7.47 -12.69
C MET A 134 -17.37 -7.93 -13.73
N PRO A 135 -17.69 -7.83 -15.01
CA PRO A 135 -18.95 -7.38 -15.59
C PRO A 135 -20.11 -8.33 -15.29
N SER A 136 -21.31 -7.78 -15.13
CA SER A 136 -22.51 -8.58 -14.83
C SER A 136 -23.18 -9.08 -16.10
N MET A 137 -23.75 -10.29 -16.04
CA MET A 137 -24.53 -10.86 -17.15
C MET A 137 -25.71 -9.97 -17.56
N LYS A 138 -26.26 -9.17 -16.63
CA LYS A 138 -27.31 -8.20 -16.95
C LYS A 138 -26.80 -7.07 -17.85
N ALA A 139 -25.59 -6.57 -17.60
CA ALA A 139 -24.96 -5.55 -18.45
C ALA A 139 -24.70 -6.10 -19.86
N PHE A 140 -24.28 -7.36 -19.96
CA PHE A 140 -24.10 -8.06 -21.23
C PHE A 140 -25.41 -8.15 -22.04
N LEU A 141 -26.53 -8.57 -21.40
CA LEU A 141 -27.83 -8.68 -22.05
C LEU A 141 -28.39 -7.32 -22.50
N ILE A 142 -28.25 -6.27 -21.69
CA ILE A 142 -28.71 -4.92 -22.05
C ILE A 142 -27.92 -4.39 -23.25
N ASN A 143 -26.61 -4.57 -23.25
CA ASN A 143 -25.76 -4.13 -24.35
C ASN A 143 -25.94 -4.95 -25.61
N PHE A 144 -26.33 -6.23 -25.50
CA PHE A 144 -26.67 -7.07 -26.63
C PHE A 144 -28.00 -6.61 -27.34
N LEU A 145 -28.95 -6.10 -26.55
CA LEU A 145 -30.23 -5.61 -27.03
C LEU A 145 -30.19 -4.16 -27.51
N THR A 146 -29.14 -3.39 -27.22
CA THR A 146 -28.93 -2.01 -27.69
C THR A 146 -27.70 -1.94 -28.61
N PRO A 147 -27.87 -2.01 -29.94
CA PRO A 147 -26.76 -2.11 -30.89
C PRO A 147 -26.08 -0.77 -31.15
N ASN A 148 -25.68 -0.03 -30.14
CA ASN A 148 -24.94 1.22 -30.31
C ASN A 148 -23.49 1.07 -29.77
N ASN A 149 -22.52 1.16 -30.67
CA ASN A 149 -21.10 1.54 -30.55
C ASN A 149 -20.33 1.21 -29.26
N ASN A 150 -20.77 0.22 -28.46
CA ASN A 150 -20.23 -0.13 -27.16
C ASN A 150 -19.12 -1.19 -27.23
N TYR A 151 -18.61 -1.48 -28.42
CA TYR A 151 -17.60 -2.52 -28.62
C TYR A 151 -16.24 -1.91 -28.98
N VAL A 152 -15.19 -2.39 -28.34
CA VAL A 152 -13.80 -2.07 -28.66
C VAL A 152 -13.18 -3.30 -29.34
N GLN A 153 -12.46 -3.10 -30.43
CA GLN A 153 -11.79 -4.17 -31.13
C GLN A 153 -10.51 -4.60 -30.37
N VAL A 154 -10.49 -5.80 -29.84
CA VAL A 154 -9.34 -6.35 -29.11
C VAL A 154 -8.44 -7.10 -30.08
N ARG A 155 -7.15 -6.70 -30.16
CA ARG A 155 -6.18 -7.23 -31.15
C ARG A 155 -5.80 -8.71 -31.01
N ARG A 156 -6.11 -9.38 -29.89
CA ARG A 156 -5.66 -10.78 -29.64
C ARG A 156 -6.67 -11.85 -30.01
N GLN A 157 -7.94 -11.50 -30.12
CA GLN A 157 -9.01 -12.41 -30.59
C GLN A 157 -9.98 -11.53 -31.35
N CYS A 158 -10.46 -11.97 -32.51
CA CYS A 158 -11.44 -11.22 -33.33
C CYS A 158 -12.80 -11.05 -32.64
N GLU A 159 -12.84 -10.97 -31.32
CA GLU A 159 -14.03 -10.82 -30.51
C GLU A 159 -14.29 -9.34 -30.20
N LYS A 160 -15.51 -8.93 -30.43
CA LYS A 160 -16.02 -7.62 -30.02
C LYS A 160 -16.26 -7.66 -28.51
N ALA A 161 -15.42 -6.98 -27.76
CA ALA A 161 -15.56 -6.90 -26.33
C ALA A 161 -16.22 -5.59 -25.90
N LEU A 162 -16.97 -5.62 -24.80
CA LEU A 162 -17.63 -4.43 -24.27
C LEU A 162 -16.59 -3.47 -23.69
N TRP A 163 -16.77 -2.18 -23.93
CA TRP A 163 -15.90 -1.14 -23.36
C TRP A 163 -15.90 -1.12 -21.82
N THR A 164 -16.92 -1.72 -21.20
CA THR A 164 -17.05 -1.84 -19.76
C THR A 164 -16.20 -2.95 -19.16
N ASP A 165 -15.73 -3.88 -19.98
CA ASP A 165 -15.07 -5.10 -19.51
C ASP A 165 -13.55 -4.95 -19.57
N HIS A 166 -12.85 -5.49 -18.56
CA HIS A 166 -11.42 -5.71 -18.70
C HIS A 166 -11.16 -6.95 -19.57
N HIS A 167 -10.11 -6.87 -20.38
CA HIS A 167 -9.74 -7.93 -21.34
C HIS A 167 -8.52 -8.72 -20.93
N ASP A 168 -7.94 -8.35 -19.78
CA ASP A 168 -6.83 -9.05 -19.15
C ASP A 168 -6.98 -8.93 -17.63
N ALA A 169 -6.11 -9.58 -16.88
CA ALA A 169 -6.14 -9.63 -15.43
C ALA A 169 -6.32 -8.25 -14.79
N VAL A 170 -7.27 -8.14 -13.86
CA VAL A 170 -7.42 -6.94 -13.05
C VAL A 170 -6.36 -6.98 -11.95
N SER A 171 -5.33 -6.16 -12.09
CA SER A 171 -4.12 -6.19 -11.28
C SER A 171 -4.25 -5.44 -9.96
N VAL A 172 -5.03 -4.36 -9.93
CA VAL A 172 -5.08 -3.45 -8.79
C VAL A 172 -6.47 -2.80 -8.66
N LEU A 173 -6.87 -2.59 -7.41
CA LEU A 173 -8.05 -1.82 -7.02
C LEU A 173 -7.65 -0.64 -6.15
N ALA A 174 -8.34 0.48 -6.29
CA ALA A 174 -8.25 1.63 -5.39
C ALA A 174 -9.62 2.23 -5.17
N VAL A 175 -9.86 2.78 -3.98
CA VAL A 175 -11.15 3.34 -3.58
C VAL A 175 -11.06 4.85 -3.49
N GLY A 176 -11.96 5.53 -4.19
CA GLY A 176 -12.22 6.96 -4.02
C GLY A 176 -13.42 7.20 -3.11
N THR A 177 -13.94 8.42 -3.07
CA THR A 177 -15.05 8.79 -2.19
C THR A 177 -16.34 8.02 -2.52
N ASP A 178 -16.72 7.94 -3.80
CA ASP A 178 -17.97 7.33 -4.29
C ASP A 178 -17.72 6.39 -5.47
N VAL A 179 -16.45 6.15 -5.81
CA VAL A 179 -16.03 5.32 -6.94
C VAL A 179 -14.96 4.31 -6.52
N LEU A 180 -14.95 3.20 -7.24
CA LEU A 180 -13.90 2.21 -7.26
C LEU A 180 -13.12 2.36 -8.57
N TYR A 181 -11.82 2.32 -8.50
CA TYR A 181 -10.92 2.26 -9.65
C TYR A 181 -10.36 0.86 -9.78
N SER A 182 -10.32 0.33 -11.00
CA SER A 182 -9.63 -0.93 -11.32
C SER A 182 -8.62 -0.71 -12.43
N GLY A 183 -7.38 -1.09 -12.19
CA GLY A 183 -6.32 -1.12 -13.19
C GLY A 183 -6.11 -2.54 -13.68
N SER A 184 -5.75 -2.71 -14.95
CA SER A 184 -5.61 -4.02 -15.57
C SER A 184 -4.37 -4.10 -16.47
N TRP A 185 -3.97 -5.33 -16.74
CA TRP A 185 -2.94 -5.62 -17.73
C TRP A 185 -3.39 -5.35 -19.17
N ASP A 186 -4.69 -5.12 -19.37
CA ASP A 186 -5.24 -4.60 -20.64
C ASP A 186 -4.89 -3.13 -20.90
N LYS A 187 -4.07 -2.48 -20.02
CA LYS A 187 -3.58 -1.10 -20.09
C LYS A 187 -4.65 -0.04 -19.76
N SER A 188 -5.83 -0.46 -19.37
CA SER A 188 -6.95 0.43 -19.04
C SER A 188 -7.16 0.54 -17.53
N ILE A 189 -7.78 1.66 -17.16
CA ILE A 189 -8.34 1.86 -15.83
C ILE A 189 -9.83 2.06 -16.00
N LYS A 190 -10.64 1.35 -15.21
CA LYS A 190 -12.08 1.55 -15.22
C LYS A 190 -12.55 2.17 -13.92
N VAL A 191 -13.56 3.03 -14.05
CA VAL A 191 -14.16 3.75 -12.94
C VAL A 191 -15.56 3.20 -12.73
N TRP A 192 -15.82 2.70 -11.52
CA TRP A 192 -17.09 2.07 -11.15
C TRP A 192 -17.75 2.86 -10.03
N ARG A 193 -19.06 3.10 -10.11
CA ARG A 193 -19.81 3.71 -9.02
C ARG A 193 -19.99 2.71 -7.87
N LEU A 194 -19.65 3.10 -6.63
CA LEU A 194 -19.73 2.21 -5.47
C LEU A 194 -21.17 1.82 -5.07
N SER A 195 -22.17 2.65 -5.41
CA SER A 195 -23.56 2.38 -5.03
C SER A 195 -24.19 1.21 -5.78
N ASP A 196 -23.91 1.08 -7.07
CA ASP A 196 -24.52 0.09 -7.98
C ASP A 196 -23.52 -0.70 -8.82
N PHE A 197 -22.23 -0.41 -8.67
CA PHE A 197 -21.13 -1.03 -9.41
C PHE A 197 -21.25 -0.90 -10.94
N LYS A 198 -21.90 0.16 -11.41
CA LYS A 198 -21.97 0.49 -12.84
C LYS A 198 -20.64 1.11 -13.29
N CYS A 199 -20.10 0.65 -14.42
CA CYS A 199 -18.96 1.28 -15.06
C CYS A 199 -19.36 2.67 -15.58
N LEU A 200 -18.63 3.69 -15.14
CA LEU A 200 -18.87 5.08 -15.54
C LEU A 200 -17.95 5.51 -16.67
N GLU A 201 -16.70 5.08 -16.62
CA GLU A 201 -15.64 5.57 -17.51
C GLU A 201 -14.56 4.51 -17.71
N SER A 202 -13.87 4.56 -18.85
CA SER A 202 -12.68 3.77 -19.15
C SER A 202 -11.54 4.71 -19.56
N LEU A 203 -10.50 4.78 -18.74
CA LEU A 203 -9.33 5.63 -18.97
C LEU A 203 -8.27 4.81 -19.72
N THR A 204 -7.93 5.21 -20.93
CA THR A 204 -6.96 4.54 -21.79
C THR A 204 -5.87 5.53 -22.19
N SER A 205 -4.70 5.41 -21.61
CA SER A 205 -3.55 6.26 -21.94
C SER A 205 -2.22 5.55 -21.73
N HIS A 206 -2.19 4.54 -20.84
CA HIS A 206 -0.99 3.71 -20.66
C HIS A 206 -0.77 2.82 -21.88
N ILE A 207 0.50 2.60 -22.20
CA ILE A 207 0.91 1.74 -23.33
C ILE A 207 1.27 0.32 -22.91
N ASP A 208 1.30 0.06 -21.59
CA ASP A 208 1.51 -1.26 -21.00
C ASP A 208 0.68 -1.43 -19.72
N ALA A 209 0.78 -2.61 -19.08
CA ALA A 209 0.01 -3.05 -17.92
C ALA A 209 -0.05 -1.99 -16.81
N VAL A 210 -1.23 -1.69 -16.28
CA VAL A 210 -1.39 -0.88 -15.07
C VAL A 210 -1.19 -1.77 -13.86
N ASN A 211 -0.16 -1.49 -13.04
CA ASN A 211 0.21 -2.31 -11.90
C ASN A 211 -0.18 -1.71 -10.55
N ALA A 212 -0.32 -0.40 -10.46
CA ALA A 212 -0.54 0.29 -9.20
C ALA A 212 -1.46 1.50 -9.37
N LEU A 213 -2.28 1.75 -8.35
CA LEU A 213 -3.15 2.91 -8.23
C LEU A 213 -2.99 3.53 -6.84
N ALA A 214 -3.01 4.86 -6.77
CA ALA A 214 -3.12 5.60 -5.51
C ALA A 214 -4.10 6.76 -5.70
N VAL A 215 -4.90 7.07 -4.67
CA VAL A 215 -5.97 8.07 -4.75
C VAL A 215 -5.77 9.14 -3.69
N ASP A 216 -5.72 10.39 -4.12
CA ASP A 216 -5.90 11.55 -3.25
C ASP A 216 -7.37 11.97 -3.31
N TRP A 217 -8.15 11.45 -2.39
CA TRP A 217 -9.59 11.71 -2.32
C TRP A 217 -9.91 13.17 -1.97
N LYS A 218 -8.99 13.89 -1.28
CA LYS A 218 -9.17 15.31 -0.90
C LYS A 218 -9.13 16.23 -2.12
N GLN A 219 -8.24 15.93 -3.05
CA GLN A 219 -8.07 16.74 -4.26
C GLN A 219 -8.71 16.11 -5.51
N GLY A 220 -9.27 14.92 -5.39
CA GLY A 220 -9.85 14.20 -6.52
C GLY A 220 -8.81 13.76 -7.55
N LEU A 221 -7.57 13.44 -7.10
CA LEU A 221 -6.50 12.99 -7.96
C LEU A 221 -6.38 11.47 -7.91
N LEU A 222 -6.20 10.86 -9.08
CA LEU A 222 -5.81 9.47 -9.23
C LEU A 222 -4.41 9.41 -9.83
N TYR A 223 -3.56 8.60 -9.22
CA TYR A 223 -2.22 8.26 -9.72
C TYR A 223 -2.24 6.82 -10.19
N SER A 224 -1.77 6.57 -11.41
CA SER A 224 -1.67 5.22 -11.97
C SER A 224 -0.25 4.92 -12.42
N GLY A 225 0.34 3.84 -11.89
CA GLY A 225 1.68 3.36 -12.23
C GLY A 225 1.61 2.15 -13.15
N SER A 226 2.46 2.13 -14.16
CA SER A 226 2.41 1.13 -15.21
C SER A 226 3.77 0.49 -15.49
N ALA A 227 3.71 -0.66 -16.15
CA ALA A 227 4.88 -1.34 -16.71
C ALA A 227 5.55 -0.52 -17.83
N ASP A 228 4.87 0.49 -18.38
CA ASP A 228 5.42 1.44 -19.34
C ASP A 228 6.41 2.45 -18.72
N ALA A 229 6.75 2.27 -17.43
CA ALA A 229 7.66 3.10 -16.65
C ALA A 229 7.15 4.54 -16.40
N THR A 230 5.86 4.78 -16.55
CA THR A 230 5.23 6.08 -16.28
C THR A 230 4.24 6.02 -15.14
N ILE A 231 4.05 7.18 -14.51
CA ILE A 231 2.95 7.41 -13.58
C ILE A 231 2.08 8.50 -14.20
N LYS A 232 0.80 8.23 -14.42
CA LYS A 232 -0.14 9.20 -14.95
C LYS A 232 -0.99 9.76 -13.82
N VAL A 233 -1.22 11.07 -13.89
CA VAL A 233 -1.99 11.82 -12.91
C VAL A 233 -3.27 12.30 -13.56
N TRP A 234 -4.39 11.89 -12.98
CA TRP A 234 -5.73 12.16 -13.50
C TRP A 234 -6.48 13.03 -12.50
N GLN A 235 -7.16 14.09 -13.02
CA GLN A 235 -8.06 14.94 -12.23
C GLN A 235 -9.49 14.50 -12.46
N ARG A 236 -10.20 14.28 -11.38
CA ARG A 236 -11.65 14.06 -11.42
C ARG A 236 -12.39 15.38 -11.38
N HIS A 237 -13.29 15.56 -12.32
CA HIS A 237 -14.19 16.72 -12.40
C HIS A 237 -15.59 16.33 -11.96
N TYR A 238 -16.13 17.08 -10.99
CA TYR A 238 -17.46 16.83 -10.43
C TYR A 238 -18.54 17.69 -11.07
N SER A 239 -18.16 18.70 -11.87
CA SER A 239 -19.04 19.74 -12.37
C SER A 239 -20.07 19.29 -13.40
N ASN A 240 -19.85 18.15 -14.07
CA ASN A 240 -20.76 17.61 -15.09
C ASN A 240 -21.04 16.13 -14.77
N PRO A 241 -22.29 15.73 -14.47
CA PRO A 241 -22.64 14.32 -14.41
C PRO A 241 -22.73 13.71 -15.84
N PRO A 242 -22.08 12.53 -16.09
CA PRO A 242 -21.25 11.80 -15.14
C PRO A 242 -19.90 12.47 -14.92
N ALA A 243 -19.38 12.43 -13.67
CA ALA A 243 -18.06 12.92 -13.36
C ALA A 243 -17.01 12.26 -14.25
N THR A 244 -16.15 13.05 -14.87
CA THR A 244 -15.15 12.62 -15.84
C THR A 244 -13.73 12.85 -15.31
N HIS A 245 -12.78 12.09 -15.86
CA HIS A 245 -11.37 12.24 -15.52
C HIS A 245 -10.58 12.80 -16.72
N THR A 246 -9.70 13.77 -16.45
CA THR A 246 -8.75 14.29 -17.43
C THR A 246 -7.33 13.96 -17.01
N LEU A 247 -6.50 13.56 -17.97
CA LEU A 247 -5.07 13.39 -17.75
C LEU A 247 -4.43 14.77 -17.60
N ILE A 248 -3.85 15.06 -16.42
CA ILE A 248 -3.18 16.32 -16.15
C ILE A 248 -1.72 16.26 -16.61
N THR A 249 -1.01 15.21 -16.17
CA THR A 249 0.43 15.08 -16.42
C THR A 249 0.87 13.62 -16.40
N THR A 250 2.03 13.39 -16.98
CA THR A 250 2.73 12.10 -16.92
C THR A 250 4.07 12.31 -16.23
N LEU A 251 4.33 11.56 -15.16
CA LEU A 251 5.60 11.53 -14.45
C LEU A 251 6.41 10.36 -14.99
N GLU A 252 7.63 10.62 -15.41
CA GLU A 252 8.52 9.58 -15.95
C GLU A 252 9.56 9.17 -14.93
N GLU A 253 9.71 7.88 -14.73
CA GLU A 253 10.78 7.32 -13.92
C GLU A 253 12.14 7.56 -14.59
N ALA A 254 13.06 8.16 -13.85
CA ALA A 254 14.38 8.58 -14.38
C ALA A 254 15.16 7.43 -15.05
N LYS A 255 14.89 6.17 -14.68
CA LYS A 255 15.54 4.97 -15.23
C LYS A 255 14.66 4.15 -16.15
N LYS A 256 13.50 4.66 -16.56
CA LYS A 256 12.54 3.96 -17.43
C LYS A 256 12.26 2.50 -16.99
N SER A 257 12.02 2.31 -15.71
CA SER A 257 11.80 1.00 -15.12
C SER A 257 10.32 0.81 -14.79
N PRO A 258 9.73 -0.37 -15.03
CA PRO A 258 8.35 -0.67 -14.69
C PRO A 258 8.00 -0.27 -13.26
N VAL A 259 6.91 0.48 -13.11
CA VAL A 259 6.34 0.83 -11.81
C VAL A 259 5.47 -0.33 -11.33
N ASN A 260 5.81 -0.88 -10.17
CA ASN A 260 5.10 -2.04 -9.60
C ASN A 260 4.14 -1.63 -8.46
N ALA A 261 4.47 -0.56 -7.73
CA ALA A 261 3.71 -0.13 -6.57
C ALA A 261 3.70 1.40 -6.44
N LEU A 262 2.58 1.92 -5.95
CA LEU A 262 2.42 3.32 -5.57
C LEU A 262 1.89 3.40 -4.14
N ALA A 263 2.36 4.36 -3.37
CA ALA A 263 1.79 4.73 -2.08
C ALA A 263 1.83 6.25 -1.90
N LEU A 264 0.74 6.81 -1.42
CA LEU A 264 0.64 8.23 -1.10
C LEU A 264 0.78 8.41 0.41
N SER A 265 1.54 9.39 0.86
CA SER A 265 1.63 9.73 2.27
C SER A 265 0.25 10.17 2.81
N PRO A 266 -0.04 10.01 4.11
CA PRO A 266 -1.36 10.35 4.68
C PRO A 266 -1.74 11.84 4.52
N ASP A 267 -0.73 12.73 4.44
CA ASP A 267 -0.89 14.16 4.16
C ASP A 267 -1.06 14.46 2.65
N ALA A 268 -0.89 13.46 1.79
CA ALA A 268 -0.92 13.55 0.33
C ALA A 268 0.16 14.46 -0.29
N GLU A 269 1.18 14.84 0.47
CA GLU A 269 2.28 15.70 -0.01
C GLU A 269 3.41 14.92 -0.69
N VAL A 270 3.50 13.62 -0.43
CA VAL A 270 4.54 12.75 -1.00
C VAL A 270 3.93 11.51 -1.61
N LEU A 271 4.26 11.27 -2.88
CA LEU A 271 3.96 10.02 -3.58
C LEU A 271 5.25 9.19 -3.65
N TYR A 272 5.14 7.91 -3.41
CA TYR A 272 6.23 6.94 -3.53
C TYR A 272 5.93 5.97 -4.66
N SER A 273 6.90 5.73 -5.53
CA SER A 273 6.82 4.72 -6.58
C SER A 273 7.91 3.67 -6.41
N GLY A 274 7.49 2.42 -6.28
CA GLY A 274 8.37 1.25 -6.20
C GLY A 274 8.53 0.61 -7.57
N ALA A 275 9.77 0.44 -8.00
CA ALA A 275 10.07 0.02 -9.36
C ALA A 275 10.87 -1.30 -9.44
N SER A 276 10.89 -1.90 -10.63
CA SER A 276 11.62 -3.14 -10.91
C SER A 276 13.15 -2.96 -10.82
N ASN A 277 13.65 -1.75 -10.90
CA ASN A 277 15.07 -1.41 -10.76
C ASN A 277 15.57 -1.37 -9.31
N LYS A 278 14.79 -1.90 -8.34
CA LYS A 278 15.16 -2.02 -6.91
C LYS A 278 15.11 -0.70 -6.13
N THR A 279 14.64 0.38 -6.73
CA THR A 279 14.58 1.70 -6.10
C THR A 279 13.15 2.13 -5.83
N ILE A 280 13.01 3.05 -4.87
CA ILE A 280 11.76 3.76 -4.64
C ILE A 280 12.03 5.22 -4.99
N THR A 281 11.26 5.79 -5.92
CA THR A 281 11.34 7.22 -6.23
C THR A 281 10.38 7.97 -5.31
N VAL A 282 10.87 9.04 -4.73
CA VAL A 282 10.12 9.96 -3.88
C VAL A 282 9.71 11.16 -4.74
N TRP A 283 8.40 11.39 -4.82
CA TRP A 283 7.83 12.53 -5.54
C TRP A 283 7.21 13.47 -4.52
N LYS A 284 7.62 14.73 -4.52
CA LYS A 284 7.09 15.75 -3.61
C LYS A 284 6.13 16.67 -4.36
N ARG A 285 5.06 17.05 -3.70
CA ARG A 285 4.13 18.03 -4.22
C ARG A 285 4.72 19.42 -4.10
N LEU A 286 4.84 20.14 -5.19
CA LEU A 286 5.25 21.53 -5.22
C LEU A 286 4.14 22.40 -5.77
N GLU A 287 3.94 23.54 -5.14
CA GLU A 287 3.03 24.56 -5.61
C GLU A 287 3.81 25.54 -6.52
N LEU A 288 3.44 25.56 -7.80
CA LEU A 288 4.00 26.48 -8.76
C LEU A 288 3.31 27.85 -8.70
N ARG A 289 3.98 28.89 -9.19
CA ARG A 289 3.39 30.23 -9.34
C ARG A 289 2.10 30.11 -10.17
N GLY A 290 0.94 30.40 -9.57
CA GLY A 290 -0.37 30.24 -10.18
C GLY A 290 -1.28 29.21 -9.51
N GLY A 291 -0.86 28.60 -8.36
CA GLY A 291 -1.71 27.71 -7.55
C GLY A 291 -1.82 26.26 -8.07
N CYS A 292 -1.18 25.94 -9.19
CA CYS A 292 -1.12 24.56 -9.67
C CYS A 292 -0.11 23.74 -8.89
N LYS A 293 -0.56 22.64 -8.30
CA LYS A 293 0.28 21.70 -7.56
C LYS A 293 0.70 20.54 -8.45
N HIS A 294 2.02 20.33 -8.60
CA HIS A 294 2.59 19.23 -9.36
C HIS A 294 3.48 18.35 -8.51
N MET A 295 3.53 17.05 -8.84
CA MET A 295 4.50 16.12 -8.27
C MET A 295 5.83 16.25 -9.02
N VAL A 296 6.91 16.45 -8.29
CA VAL A 296 8.28 16.50 -8.83
C VAL A 296 9.15 15.46 -8.15
N PRO A 297 10.14 14.88 -8.84
CA PRO A 297 11.07 13.93 -8.23
C PRO A 297 11.93 14.64 -7.19
N ALA A 298 11.90 14.15 -5.95
CA ALA A 298 12.61 14.72 -4.80
C ALA A 298 13.76 13.85 -4.30
N GLY A 299 13.78 12.55 -4.65
CA GLY A 299 14.84 11.65 -4.21
C GLY A 299 14.62 10.20 -4.62
N LEU A 300 15.64 9.38 -4.31
CA LEU A 300 15.65 7.94 -4.56
C LEU A 300 16.07 7.20 -3.30
N LEU A 301 15.21 6.27 -2.83
CA LEU A 301 15.54 5.37 -1.74
C LEU A 301 16.15 4.08 -2.30
N ARG A 302 17.33 3.73 -1.81
CA ARG A 302 18.08 2.56 -2.23
C ARG A 302 18.36 1.66 -1.04
N GLY A 303 18.25 0.35 -1.24
CA GLY A 303 18.51 -0.62 -0.18
C GLY A 303 18.06 -2.02 -0.55
N HIS A 304 16.94 -2.16 -1.27
CA HIS A 304 16.50 -3.45 -1.77
C HIS A 304 17.45 -4.03 -2.82
N ARG A 305 17.61 -5.36 -2.78
CA ARG A 305 18.49 -6.11 -3.70
C ARG A 305 17.78 -6.53 -4.99
N LEU A 306 16.46 -6.62 -4.96
CA LEU A 306 15.59 -6.97 -6.08
C LEU A 306 14.43 -5.98 -6.21
N ALA A 307 13.54 -6.20 -7.18
CA ALA A 307 12.39 -5.35 -7.47
C ALA A 307 11.55 -5.04 -6.22
N VAL A 308 11.15 -3.78 -6.07
CA VAL A 308 10.14 -3.37 -5.08
C VAL A 308 8.78 -3.75 -5.63
N LEU A 309 8.00 -4.54 -4.87
CA LEU A 309 6.74 -5.12 -5.32
C LEU A 309 5.51 -4.50 -4.68
N CYS A 310 5.64 -3.99 -3.48
CA CYS A 310 4.54 -3.37 -2.73
C CYS A 310 5.05 -2.27 -1.81
N LEU A 311 4.18 -1.28 -1.58
CA LEU A 311 4.42 -0.14 -0.71
C LEU A 311 3.19 0.09 0.17
N SER A 312 3.41 0.56 1.38
CA SER A 312 2.36 1.06 2.29
C SER A 312 2.91 2.22 3.10
N THR A 313 2.04 3.16 3.47
CA THR A 313 2.41 4.33 4.27
C THR A 313 1.54 4.41 5.51
N ILE A 314 2.13 4.84 6.61
CA ILE A 314 1.41 5.15 7.84
C ILE A 314 2.19 6.22 8.62
N ALA A 315 1.50 7.27 9.06
CA ALA A 315 2.13 8.43 9.68
C ALA A 315 3.29 8.97 8.82
N ASP A 316 4.50 9.03 9.37
CA ASP A 316 5.73 9.43 8.69
C ASP A 316 6.55 8.24 8.13
N LEU A 317 6.01 7.02 8.26
CA LEU A 317 6.68 5.82 7.81
C LEU A 317 6.24 5.41 6.40
N LEU A 318 7.22 4.99 5.60
CA LEU A 318 7.04 4.23 4.38
C LEU A 318 7.54 2.81 4.61
N ILE A 319 6.73 1.83 4.26
CA ILE A 319 7.05 0.41 4.34
C ILE A 319 7.12 -0.14 2.92
N SER A 320 8.19 -0.84 2.58
CA SER A 320 8.41 -1.40 1.26
C SER A 320 8.70 -2.89 1.32
N GLY A 321 8.00 -3.67 0.51
CA GLY A 321 8.22 -5.11 0.34
C GLY A 321 8.83 -5.41 -1.04
N SER A 322 9.72 -6.41 -1.08
CA SER A 322 10.51 -6.68 -2.26
C SER A 322 10.58 -8.16 -2.62
N ALA A 323 10.94 -8.40 -3.88
CA ALA A 323 11.29 -9.71 -4.37
C ALA A 323 12.52 -10.31 -3.66
N ASP A 324 13.33 -9.50 -2.96
CA ASP A 324 14.45 -9.96 -2.14
C ASP A 324 14.02 -10.60 -0.80
N LYS A 325 12.72 -10.81 -0.61
CA LYS A 325 12.09 -11.46 0.57
C LYS A 325 12.16 -10.61 1.83
N THR A 326 12.55 -9.36 1.72
CA THR A 326 12.69 -8.43 2.85
C THR A 326 11.65 -7.32 2.80
N ILE A 327 11.39 -6.74 3.97
CA ILE A 327 10.60 -5.53 4.15
C ILE A 327 11.52 -4.47 4.73
N ARG A 328 11.50 -3.26 4.18
CA ARG A 328 12.24 -2.12 4.72
C ARG A 328 11.29 -1.06 5.22
N ILE A 329 11.70 -0.44 6.32
CA ILE A 329 10.99 0.67 6.93
C ILE A 329 11.86 1.91 6.76
N TRP A 330 11.23 2.95 6.23
CA TRP A 330 11.85 4.25 5.98
C TRP A 330 11.06 5.30 6.74
N ARG A 331 11.73 6.25 7.37
CA ARG A 331 11.12 7.38 8.07
C ARG A 331 11.38 8.65 7.31
N ARG A 332 10.34 9.46 7.13
CA ARG A 332 10.43 10.81 6.58
C ARG A 332 10.71 11.80 7.71
N GLY A 333 11.83 12.52 7.63
CA GLY A 333 12.17 13.59 8.56
C GLY A 333 11.10 14.70 8.57
N ALA A 334 10.79 15.19 9.75
CA ALA A 334 9.73 16.19 9.91
C ALA A 334 10.15 17.56 9.37
N THR A 335 11.42 17.92 9.50
CA THR A 335 11.94 19.26 9.16
C THR A 335 12.50 19.32 7.74
N ASP A 336 13.32 18.38 7.35
CA ASP A 336 14.03 18.36 6.08
C ASP A 336 13.33 17.55 4.98
N GLY A 337 12.37 16.69 5.39
CA GLY A 337 11.65 15.78 4.48
C GLY A 337 12.56 14.69 3.89
N LEU A 338 13.78 14.54 4.38
CA LEU A 338 14.70 13.47 3.98
C LEU A 338 14.21 12.13 4.55
N HIS A 339 14.63 11.04 3.92
CA HIS A 339 14.23 9.71 4.34
C HIS A 339 15.43 8.93 4.88
N SER A 340 15.29 8.39 6.08
CA SER A 340 16.24 7.49 6.71
C SER A 340 15.73 6.05 6.69
N SER A 341 16.63 5.08 6.56
CA SER A 341 16.28 3.65 6.73
C SER A 341 16.25 3.32 8.22
N VAL A 342 15.08 2.98 8.73
CA VAL A 342 14.88 2.68 10.16
C VAL A 342 15.17 1.21 10.45
N SER A 343 14.63 0.30 9.63
CA SER A 343 14.73 -1.13 9.92
C SER A 343 14.62 -2.00 8.67
N LEU A 344 15.14 -3.22 8.82
CA LEU A 344 15.05 -4.30 7.85
C LEU A 344 14.40 -5.52 8.51
N LEU A 345 13.17 -5.84 8.12
CA LEU A 345 12.46 -7.02 8.59
C LEU A 345 12.77 -8.22 7.70
N GLN A 346 13.24 -9.28 8.30
CA GLN A 346 13.58 -10.54 7.63
C GLN A 346 12.76 -11.69 8.21
N GLY A 347 12.53 -12.72 7.40
CA GLY A 347 11.81 -13.91 7.85
C GLY A 347 11.02 -14.59 6.76
N HIS A 348 10.47 -13.85 5.79
CA HIS A 348 9.82 -14.44 4.62
C HIS A 348 10.79 -15.28 3.79
N LYS A 349 10.32 -16.43 3.32
CA LYS A 349 11.07 -17.35 2.45
C LYS A 349 10.84 -17.08 0.96
N GLY A 350 9.82 -16.30 0.63
CA GLY A 350 9.44 -15.89 -0.73
C GLY A 350 9.35 -14.36 -0.89
N PRO A 351 9.21 -13.86 -2.12
CA PRO A 351 8.95 -12.45 -2.42
C PRO A 351 7.78 -11.88 -1.62
N VAL A 352 7.95 -10.69 -1.05
CA VAL A 352 6.87 -9.96 -0.35
C VAL A 352 6.04 -9.24 -1.39
N LYS A 353 4.76 -9.64 -1.53
CA LYS A 353 3.90 -9.23 -2.64
C LYS A 353 2.86 -8.20 -2.23
N SER A 354 2.49 -8.16 -0.96
CA SER A 354 1.49 -7.22 -0.44
C SER A 354 1.83 -6.75 0.97
N LEU A 355 1.43 -5.53 1.27
CA LEU A 355 1.57 -4.88 2.57
C LEU A 355 0.28 -4.16 2.93
N CYS A 356 -0.08 -4.19 4.20
CA CYS A 356 -1.00 -3.23 4.78
C CYS A 356 -0.57 -2.87 6.20
N THR A 357 -1.03 -1.72 6.68
CA THR A 357 -0.59 -1.13 7.95
C THR A 357 -1.77 -0.65 8.76
N SER A 358 -1.64 -0.68 10.09
CA SER A 358 -2.60 -0.04 11.00
C SER A 358 -1.86 0.54 12.22
N ALA A 359 -2.46 1.56 12.84
CA ALA A 359 -2.02 2.01 14.15
C ALA A 359 -2.43 0.99 15.22
N ASP A 360 -1.55 0.71 16.15
CA ASP A 360 -1.86 -0.06 17.36
C ASP A 360 -2.05 0.90 18.52
N THR A 361 -3.32 1.19 18.85
CA THR A 361 -3.67 2.10 19.93
C THR A 361 -3.37 1.53 21.31
N THR A 362 -3.20 0.20 21.41
CA THR A 362 -2.97 -0.48 22.70
C THR A 362 -1.49 -0.46 23.11
N ARG A 363 -0.60 -0.53 22.13
CA ARG A 363 0.86 -0.60 22.35
C ARG A 363 1.60 0.65 21.91
N MET A 364 0.85 1.70 21.54
CA MET A 364 1.40 2.98 21.08
C MET A 364 2.40 2.82 19.91
N GLY A 365 2.09 1.93 18.95
CA GLY A 365 2.97 1.64 17.81
C GLY A 365 2.21 1.38 16.52
N PHE A 366 2.87 0.74 15.57
CA PHE A 366 2.31 0.42 14.27
C PHE A 366 2.37 -1.09 14.00
N MET A 367 1.28 -1.60 13.44
CA MET A 367 1.21 -2.97 12.94
C MET A 367 1.44 -2.98 11.44
N VAL A 368 2.31 -3.86 10.98
CA VAL A 368 2.56 -4.14 9.56
C VAL A 368 2.17 -5.58 9.27
N TYR A 369 1.37 -5.77 8.25
CA TYR A 369 0.97 -7.07 7.74
C TYR A 369 1.60 -7.26 6.38
N SER A 370 2.27 -8.40 6.18
CA SER A 370 2.95 -8.71 4.93
C SER A 370 2.52 -10.05 4.39
N GLY A 371 2.14 -10.08 3.12
CA GLY A 371 1.79 -11.29 2.38
C GLY A 371 2.90 -11.64 1.39
N SER A 372 3.26 -12.90 1.33
CA SER A 372 4.40 -13.37 0.55
C SER A 372 4.09 -14.59 -0.30
N MET A 373 4.93 -14.81 -1.29
CA MET A 373 4.91 -16.02 -2.14
C MET A 373 5.43 -17.27 -1.40
N ASP A 374 5.65 -17.19 -0.07
CA ASP A 374 5.87 -18.35 0.79
C ASP A 374 4.57 -18.90 1.41
N CYS A 375 3.40 -18.44 0.92
CA CYS A 375 2.06 -18.81 1.36
C CYS A 375 1.68 -18.29 2.76
N ASP A 376 2.53 -17.49 3.39
CA ASP A 376 2.32 -16.98 4.73
C ASP A 376 1.95 -15.49 4.73
N VAL A 377 1.18 -15.12 5.76
CA VAL A 377 1.02 -13.73 6.17
C VAL A 377 1.78 -13.54 7.49
N ARG A 378 2.65 -12.55 7.56
CA ARG A 378 3.36 -12.20 8.80
C ARG A 378 2.86 -10.89 9.36
N VAL A 379 2.81 -10.84 10.68
CA VAL A 379 2.38 -9.69 11.45
C VAL A 379 3.58 -9.16 12.23
N TRP A 380 3.90 -7.90 12.02
CA TRP A 380 5.03 -7.23 12.65
C TRP A 380 4.56 -6.05 13.47
N TRP A 381 5.19 -5.82 14.58
CA TRP A 381 5.00 -4.62 15.38
C TRP A 381 6.23 -3.71 15.26
N ILE A 382 5.96 -2.42 15.11
CA ILE A 382 6.97 -1.38 14.99
C ILE A 382 6.77 -0.42 16.17
N PRO A 383 7.81 -0.17 17.00
CA PRO A 383 7.69 0.76 18.11
C PRO A 383 7.45 2.20 17.64
N PRO A 384 6.85 3.03 18.50
CA PRO A 384 6.76 4.46 18.27
C PRO A 384 8.16 5.09 18.31
N ASP A 385 8.26 6.33 17.89
CA ASP A 385 9.51 7.08 17.95
C ASP A 385 9.78 7.58 19.36
N GLN A 386 10.81 7.06 20.01
CA GLN A 386 11.20 7.49 21.36
C GLN A 386 11.68 8.96 21.40
N GLU A 387 12.19 9.49 20.27
CA GLU A 387 12.66 10.87 20.20
C GLU A 387 11.53 11.90 20.28
N ARG A 388 10.33 11.59 19.73
CA ARG A 388 9.16 12.50 19.80
C ARG A 388 8.49 12.54 21.17
N GLU A 389 8.58 11.47 21.94
CA GLU A 389 8.05 11.49 23.32
C GLU A 389 8.88 12.39 24.23
N ALA A 390 10.20 12.42 24.02
CA ALA A 390 11.08 13.32 24.76
C ALA A 390 10.83 14.80 24.43
N GLU A 391 10.58 15.16 23.16
CA GLU A 391 10.26 16.52 22.77
C GLU A 391 8.86 16.99 23.27
N ASN A 392 7.87 16.10 23.29
CA ASN A 392 6.54 16.41 23.82
C ASN A 392 6.53 16.55 25.36
N LEU A 393 7.36 15.78 26.06
CA LEU A 393 7.52 15.89 27.51
C LEU A 393 8.30 17.15 27.93
N THR A 394 9.19 17.66 27.07
CA THR A 394 9.93 18.90 27.34
C THR A 394 9.13 20.16 26.98
N SER A 395 8.15 20.06 26.07
CA SER A 395 7.30 21.21 25.71
C SER A 395 6.15 21.48 26.67
N ASP A 396 5.77 20.52 27.51
CA ASP A 396 4.68 20.69 28.50
C ASP A 396 5.19 21.08 29.91
N GLY A 397 6.50 21.24 30.06
CA GLY A 397 7.19 21.54 31.33
C GLY A 397 7.63 22.97 31.57
N SER A 398 7.42 23.90 30.65
CA SER A 398 7.76 25.31 30.88
C SER A 398 6.54 26.12 31.36
N GLN A 399 6.12 25.90 32.61
CA GLN A 399 5.46 26.92 33.38
C GLN A 399 6.51 27.99 33.71
N GLU A 400 6.50 29.08 32.94
CA GLU A 400 7.20 30.29 33.31
C GLU A 400 6.67 30.79 34.66
N SER A 401 7.51 30.82 35.65
CA SER A 401 7.30 31.55 36.88
C SER A 401 7.19 33.04 36.52
N PRO A 402 6.22 33.78 37.10
CA PRO A 402 6.07 35.23 36.80
C PRO A 402 7.28 36.00 37.31
N PRO A 403 7.79 37.00 36.58
CA PRO A 403 8.91 37.81 37.00
C PRO A 403 8.54 38.65 38.26
N PRO A 404 9.54 38.94 39.15
CA PRO A 404 9.27 39.69 40.38
C PRO A 404 8.83 41.12 40.07
N SER A 405 7.76 41.52 40.74
CA SER A 405 7.18 42.85 40.70
C SER A 405 8.19 43.93 41.05
N VAL A 406 8.58 44.75 40.06
CA VAL A 406 9.30 46.00 40.31
C VAL A 406 8.29 47.09 40.62
N ARG A 407 8.32 47.56 41.88
CA ARG A 407 7.58 48.75 42.37
C ARG A 407 8.16 49.99 41.72
N TRP A 408 7.36 50.72 40.95
CA TRP A 408 7.67 52.09 40.55
C TRP A 408 6.75 53.05 41.30
N SER A 409 7.39 53.96 42.01
CA SER A 409 6.79 55.07 42.72
C SER A 409 6.33 56.16 41.72
N ASN A 410 5.14 56.69 42.01
CA ASN A 410 4.55 57.89 41.39
C ASN A 410 5.47 59.11 41.47
N ASN A 411 5.61 59.84 40.37
CA ASN A 411 5.67 61.34 40.45
C ASN A 411 5.04 61.94 39.18
N ASN A 412 4.26 62.93 39.53
CA ASN A 412 3.33 63.78 38.80
C ASN A 412 3.90 64.61 37.65
N ASN A 413 2.97 64.95 36.76
CA ASN A 413 2.72 66.32 36.17
C ASN A 413 3.01 66.49 34.69
N HIS A 414 1.94 66.87 34.05
CA HIS A 414 1.67 67.84 32.98
C HIS A 414 1.09 67.33 31.67
N HIS A 415 -0.19 67.58 31.50
CA HIS A 415 -0.91 67.90 30.28
C HIS A 415 -0.45 69.25 29.67
N PRO A 416 -0.77 69.65 28.40
CA PRO A 416 -1.90 69.30 27.56
C PRO A 416 -1.67 69.29 25.99
N SER A 417 -2.68 68.73 25.28
CA SER A 417 -3.31 69.23 24.05
C SER A 417 -2.53 69.31 22.72
N ASN A 418 -2.95 68.62 21.68
CA ASN A 418 -3.69 69.11 20.53
C ASN A 418 -3.90 68.04 19.45
N MET A 419 -5.10 67.82 19.09
CA MET A 419 -5.83 67.78 17.82
C MET A 419 -5.01 67.84 16.54
N MET A 420 -5.25 66.83 15.60
CA MET A 420 -5.90 67.07 14.31
C MET A 420 -5.78 65.84 13.41
N SER A 421 -6.92 65.25 13.06
CA SER A 421 -7.56 65.07 11.76
C SER A 421 -6.85 64.21 10.67
N LEU A 422 -7.61 63.19 10.28
CA LEU A 422 -7.57 62.48 9.01
C LEU A 422 -7.64 63.42 7.76
N PRO A 423 -7.24 62.96 6.57
CA PRO A 423 -8.26 62.34 5.71
C PRO A 423 -7.82 61.16 4.85
N SER A 424 -8.82 60.40 4.52
CA SER A 424 -9.06 59.49 3.42
C SER A 424 -8.43 59.86 2.06
N LEU A 425 -7.89 58.83 1.42
CA LEU A 425 -8.23 58.41 0.03
C LEU A 425 -7.81 56.95 -0.18
#